data_ed509f348439748d4fde8f0df2cd9139
#
_entry.id   ed509f348439748d4fde8f0df2cd9139
#
_cell.length_a   1.000
_cell.length_b   1.000
_cell.length_c   1.000
_cell.angle_alpha   90.00
_cell.angle_beta   90.00
_cell.angle_gamma   90.00
#
_symmetry.space_group_name_H-M   'P 1'
#
loop_
_entity.id
_entity.type
_entity.pdbx_description
1 polymer ?
#
loop_
_entity_poly.entity_id
_entity_poly.type
_entity_poly.pdbx_seq_one_letter_code
_entity_poly.pdbx_strand_id
1 'polypeptide(L)'
;MLRWTLLLTAVAFPLAAAEPGVKVEDPWVRVTFGQSRATAGYMALVDLSGKGNSLVGLEMAGGGKAEIHETVTDGDMVKMRMIKSLPIPAGGRAELTPAGGHLMIMGLSGPLKAGDTLPITLKFADGSETTANFAVRAK
;
A
#
# COMPACT_ATOMS: atom_id res chain seq x y z
N MET A 1 32.34 46.74 -33.37
CA MET A 1 32.56 45.39 -32.86
C MET A 1 31.41 45.02 -32.00
N LEU A 2 30.51 44.17 -32.53
CA LEU A 2 29.31 43.73 -31.83
C LEU A 2 29.66 42.43 -31.07
N ARG A 3 29.69 42.49 -29.74
CA ARG A 3 29.87 41.30 -28.88
C ARG A 3 28.49 40.67 -28.69
N TRP A 4 28.26 39.55 -29.33
CA TRP A 4 27.11 38.74 -29.08
C TRP A 4 27.36 37.88 -27.84
N THR A 5 26.76 38.27 -26.76
CA THR A 5 26.73 37.44 -25.53
C THR A 5 25.61 36.42 -25.76
N LEU A 6 25.99 35.17 -26.02
CA LEU A 6 25.07 34.05 -25.97
C LEU A 6 24.65 33.87 -24.51
N LEU A 7 23.44 34.29 -24.19
CA LEU A 7 22.80 33.87 -22.93
C LEU A 7 22.38 32.38 -23.13
N LEU A 8 23.16 31.48 -22.55
CA LEU A 8 22.75 30.11 -22.35
C LEU A 8 21.67 30.14 -21.27
N THR A 9 20.40 30.14 -21.66
CA THR A 9 19.31 29.85 -20.71
C THR A 9 19.35 28.37 -20.44
N ALA A 10 19.86 28.01 -19.25
CA ALA A 10 19.72 26.65 -18.73
C ALA A 10 18.25 26.39 -18.45
N VAL A 11 17.60 25.59 -19.30
CA VAL A 11 16.27 25.10 -19.04
C VAL A 11 16.41 23.96 -18.03
N ALA A 12 16.10 24.25 -16.77
CA ALA A 12 16.02 23.22 -15.76
C ALA A 12 14.70 22.45 -15.99
N PHE A 13 14.80 21.22 -16.50
CA PHE A 13 13.67 20.30 -16.48
C PHE A 13 13.49 19.84 -15.04
N PRO A 14 12.27 19.95 -14.45
CA PRO A 14 12.02 19.31 -13.18
C PRO A 14 12.26 17.81 -13.37
N LEU A 15 13.11 17.23 -12.50
CA LEU A 15 13.19 15.79 -12.38
C LEU A 15 11.79 15.31 -11.98
N ALA A 16 11.07 14.71 -12.95
CA ALA A 16 9.85 14.01 -12.64
C ALA A 16 10.25 12.90 -11.64
N ALA A 17 9.66 12.92 -10.44
CA ALA A 17 9.75 11.80 -9.53
C ALA A 17 9.35 10.55 -10.33
N ALA A 18 10.17 9.50 -10.28
CA ALA A 18 9.86 8.25 -10.93
C ALA A 18 8.46 7.83 -10.49
N GLU A 19 7.55 7.64 -11.45
CA GLU A 19 6.22 7.12 -11.19
C GLU A 19 6.36 5.80 -10.44
N PRO A 20 5.63 5.56 -9.33
CA PRO A 20 5.67 4.27 -8.67
C PRO A 20 5.26 3.19 -9.67
N GLY A 21 6.02 2.10 -9.73
CA GLY A 21 5.72 0.97 -10.62
C GLY A 21 4.46 0.22 -10.22
N VAL A 22 3.87 0.53 -9.09
CA VAL A 22 2.64 -0.06 -8.56
C VAL A 22 1.66 1.05 -8.22
N LYS A 23 0.43 0.90 -8.73
CA LYS A 23 -0.69 1.77 -8.37
C LYS A 23 -1.49 1.13 -7.24
N VAL A 24 -1.80 1.91 -6.21
CA VAL A 24 -2.67 1.49 -5.11
C VAL A 24 -4.08 1.99 -5.41
N GLU A 25 -5.03 1.06 -5.50
CA GLU A 25 -6.44 1.38 -5.74
C GLU A 25 -7.29 1.10 -4.51
N ASP A 26 -8.14 2.07 -4.18
CA ASP A 26 -9.15 2.00 -3.13
C ASP A 26 -8.64 1.42 -1.80
N PRO A 27 -7.57 1.97 -1.21
CA PRO A 27 -7.09 1.50 0.08
C PRO A 27 -8.05 1.92 1.18
N TRP A 28 -8.51 0.96 1.99
CA TRP A 28 -9.38 1.25 3.12
C TRP A 28 -9.18 0.26 4.27
N VAL A 29 -9.53 0.68 5.45
CA VAL A 29 -9.51 -0.13 6.67
C VAL A 29 -10.87 -0.04 7.36
N ARG A 30 -11.19 -1.06 8.12
CA ARG A 30 -12.43 -1.05 8.92
C ARG A 30 -12.27 -0.19 10.16
N VAL A 31 -13.36 0.40 10.58
CA VAL A 31 -13.45 1.05 11.91
C VAL A 31 -13.13 0.03 13.00
N THR A 32 -12.58 0.52 14.11
CA THR A 32 -12.39 -0.31 15.30
C THR A 32 -13.62 -0.24 16.19
N PHE A 33 -13.83 -1.28 16.99
CA PHE A 33 -14.93 -1.35 17.94
C PHE A 33 -14.41 -1.37 19.37
N GLY A 34 -15.02 -0.59 20.24
CA GLY A 34 -14.68 -0.54 21.66
C GLY A 34 -13.21 -0.23 21.91
N GLN A 35 -12.55 -1.09 22.66
CA GLN A 35 -11.12 -0.97 23.06
C GLN A 35 -10.17 -1.65 22.07
N SER A 36 -10.66 -2.15 20.95
CA SER A 36 -9.83 -2.86 19.99
C SER A 36 -8.74 -1.96 19.41
N ARG A 37 -7.51 -2.49 19.37
CA ARG A 37 -6.35 -1.85 18.76
C ARG A 37 -5.93 -2.55 17.45
N ALA A 38 -6.83 -3.35 16.89
CA ALA A 38 -6.60 -4.10 15.67
C ALA A 38 -7.75 -3.92 14.69
N THR A 39 -7.43 -3.98 13.41
CA THR A 39 -8.42 -3.92 12.33
C THR A 39 -7.88 -4.61 11.08
N ALA A 40 -8.73 -4.75 10.08
CA ALA A 40 -8.36 -5.29 8.77
C ALA A 40 -8.35 -4.19 7.73
N GLY A 41 -7.42 -4.29 6.78
CA GLY A 41 -7.30 -3.37 5.66
C GLY A 41 -7.35 -4.09 4.32
N TYR A 42 -7.76 -3.37 3.30
CA TYR A 42 -7.98 -3.88 1.95
C TYR A 42 -7.50 -2.88 0.92
N MET A 43 -7.07 -3.38 -0.23
CA MET A 43 -6.66 -2.56 -1.37
C MET A 43 -6.48 -3.45 -2.59
N ALA A 44 -6.37 -2.83 -3.76
CA ALA A 44 -5.85 -3.47 -4.94
C ALA A 44 -4.50 -2.86 -5.30
N LEU A 45 -3.57 -3.68 -5.75
CA LEU A 45 -2.26 -3.28 -6.24
C LEU A 45 -2.16 -3.62 -7.72
N VAL A 46 -1.88 -2.62 -8.55
CA VAL A 46 -1.80 -2.78 -10.00
C VAL A 46 -0.37 -2.56 -10.46
N ASP A 47 0.18 -3.51 -11.20
CA ASP A 47 1.51 -3.36 -11.78
C ASP A 47 1.46 -2.46 -13.02
N LEU A 48 2.14 -1.33 -12.93
CA LEU A 48 2.29 -0.38 -14.04
C LEU A 48 3.60 -0.56 -14.80
N SER A 49 4.52 -1.35 -14.26
CA SER A 49 5.84 -1.54 -14.85
C SER A 49 5.87 -2.56 -16.00
N GLY A 50 4.90 -3.46 -16.03
CA GLY A 50 4.87 -4.60 -16.95
C GLY A 50 5.83 -5.73 -16.59
N LYS A 51 6.57 -5.60 -15.49
CA LYS A 51 7.57 -6.57 -15.03
C LYS A 51 7.09 -7.43 -13.88
N GLY A 52 5.98 -7.07 -13.25
CA GLY A 52 5.55 -7.64 -11.99
C GLY A 52 6.34 -7.09 -10.81
N ASN A 53 5.84 -7.37 -9.63
CA ASN A 53 6.46 -6.95 -8.37
C ASN A 53 5.89 -7.81 -7.24
N SER A 54 6.29 -7.53 -6.02
CA SER A 54 5.70 -8.14 -4.82
C SER A 54 5.69 -7.11 -3.70
N LEU A 55 4.60 -7.11 -2.95
CA LEU A 55 4.54 -6.37 -1.68
C LEU A 55 5.25 -7.21 -0.62
N VAL A 56 6.34 -6.69 -0.06
CA VAL A 56 7.21 -7.46 0.86
C VAL A 56 7.30 -6.84 2.25
N GLY A 57 6.74 -5.68 2.46
CA GLY A 57 6.78 -5.03 3.77
C GLY A 57 5.75 -3.94 3.91
N LEU A 58 5.42 -3.65 5.16
CA LEU A 58 4.46 -2.63 5.56
C LEU A 58 5.01 -1.90 6.76
N GLU A 59 4.88 -0.59 6.77
CA GLU A 59 5.32 0.24 7.88
C GLU A 59 4.25 1.27 8.22
N MET A 60 3.95 1.38 9.51
CA MET A 60 3.00 2.34 10.02
C MET A 60 3.71 3.40 10.83
N ALA A 61 3.43 4.66 10.54
CA ALA A 61 3.83 5.75 11.42
C ALA A 61 3.08 5.62 12.76
N GLY A 62 3.78 5.88 13.87
CA GLY A 62 3.16 5.84 15.19
C GLY A 62 3.24 4.51 15.91
N GLY A 63 3.98 3.52 15.38
CA GLY A 63 4.38 2.32 16.11
C GLY A 63 3.43 1.11 16.03
N GLY A 64 2.47 1.13 15.15
CA GLY A 64 1.65 -0.05 14.87
C GLY A 64 2.37 -1.06 13.99
N LYS A 65 1.76 -2.21 13.79
CA LYS A 65 2.27 -3.28 12.93
C LYS A 65 1.20 -3.71 11.94
N ALA A 66 1.61 -3.91 10.69
CA ALA A 66 0.74 -4.43 9.65
C ALA A 66 1.36 -5.67 9.02
N GLU A 67 0.55 -6.69 8.79
CA GLU A 67 0.93 -7.96 8.19
C GLU A 67 -0.02 -8.29 7.05
N ILE A 68 0.45 -9.08 6.08
CA ILE A 68 -0.37 -9.60 5.00
C ILE A 68 -0.87 -10.98 5.43
N HIS A 69 -2.18 -11.16 5.44
CA HIS A 69 -2.82 -12.44 5.73
C HIS A 69 -3.60 -12.93 4.53
N GLU A 70 -3.55 -14.22 4.28
CA GLU A 70 -4.40 -14.85 3.27
C GLU A 70 -5.32 -15.88 3.93
N THR A 71 -6.47 -16.07 3.28
CA THR A 71 -7.43 -17.08 3.69
C THR A 71 -7.16 -18.35 2.89
N VAL A 72 -6.94 -19.46 3.58
CA VAL A 72 -6.68 -20.76 2.98
C VAL A 72 -7.80 -21.71 3.39
N THR A 73 -8.40 -22.40 2.41
CA THR A 73 -9.39 -23.43 2.65
C THR A 73 -8.70 -24.79 2.65
N ASP A 74 -8.83 -25.54 3.74
CA ASP A 74 -8.33 -26.91 3.87
C ASP A 74 -9.48 -27.82 4.27
N GLY A 75 -10.07 -28.51 3.28
CA GLY A 75 -11.28 -29.27 3.48
C GLY A 75 -12.46 -28.37 3.88
N ASP A 76 -13.07 -28.66 5.04
CA ASP A 76 -14.15 -27.84 5.60
C ASP A 76 -13.63 -26.71 6.51
N MET A 77 -12.31 -26.58 6.65
CA MET A 77 -11.69 -25.57 7.52
C MET A 77 -11.22 -24.37 6.72
N VAL A 78 -11.55 -23.18 7.21
CA VAL A 78 -11.02 -21.92 6.71
C VAL A 78 -9.97 -21.44 7.71
N LYS A 79 -8.75 -21.24 7.23
CA LYS A 79 -7.62 -20.76 8.03
C LYS A 79 -7.07 -19.46 7.47
N MET A 80 -6.64 -18.57 8.35
CA MET A 80 -5.87 -17.38 8.01
C MET A 80 -4.41 -17.64 8.33
N ARG A 81 -3.53 -17.27 7.41
CA ARG A 81 -2.09 -17.35 7.65
C ARG A 81 -1.38 -16.10 7.16
N MET A 82 -0.33 -15.72 7.86
CA MET A 82 0.55 -14.65 7.43
C MET A 82 1.38 -15.10 6.22
N ILE A 83 1.48 -14.24 5.21
CA ILE A 83 2.40 -14.41 4.09
C ILE A 83 3.43 -13.30 4.10
N LYS A 84 4.67 -13.63 3.73
CA LYS A 84 5.78 -12.66 3.73
C LYS A 84 5.77 -11.75 2.51
N SER A 85 5.13 -12.19 1.44
CA SER A 85 5.03 -11.40 0.21
C SER A 85 3.71 -11.66 -0.50
N LEU A 86 3.19 -10.59 -1.12
CA LEU A 86 2.02 -10.66 -1.98
C LEU A 86 2.47 -10.41 -3.42
N PRO A 87 2.48 -11.43 -4.29
CA PRO A 87 2.89 -11.26 -5.69
C PRO A 87 1.89 -10.39 -6.45
N ILE A 88 2.43 -9.51 -7.30
CA ILE A 88 1.65 -8.70 -8.23
C ILE A 88 2.06 -9.16 -9.64
N PRO A 89 1.17 -9.80 -10.40
CA PRO A 89 1.53 -10.29 -11.74
C PRO A 89 1.96 -9.17 -12.68
N ALA A 90 2.82 -9.49 -13.64
CA ALA A 90 3.27 -8.55 -14.67
C ALA A 90 2.07 -8.02 -15.46
N GLY A 91 1.88 -6.71 -15.46
CA GLY A 91 0.74 -6.05 -16.10
C GLY A 91 -0.61 -6.37 -15.47
N GLY A 92 -0.63 -7.06 -14.34
CA GLY A 92 -1.83 -7.50 -13.65
C GLY A 92 -2.05 -6.80 -12.33
N ARG A 93 -2.84 -7.44 -11.47
CA ARG A 93 -3.22 -6.88 -10.17
C ARG A 93 -3.28 -7.95 -9.09
N ALA A 94 -3.08 -7.53 -7.85
CA ALA A 94 -3.33 -8.31 -6.67
C ALA A 94 -4.40 -7.60 -5.84
N GLU A 95 -5.37 -8.33 -5.32
CA GLU A 95 -6.47 -7.77 -4.55
C GLU A 95 -6.52 -8.35 -3.15
N LEU A 96 -6.70 -7.47 -2.18
CA LEU A 96 -7.08 -7.83 -0.82
C LEU A 96 -8.52 -7.36 -0.61
N THR A 97 -9.42 -8.30 -0.38
CA THR A 97 -10.84 -8.06 -0.23
C THR A 97 -11.39 -8.81 0.98
N PRO A 98 -12.55 -8.40 1.52
CA PRO A 98 -13.15 -9.12 2.66
C PRO A 98 -13.41 -10.61 2.41
N ALA A 99 -13.56 -11.03 1.15
CA ALA A 99 -13.77 -12.42 0.78
C ALA A 99 -12.47 -13.24 0.66
N GLY A 100 -11.32 -12.58 0.67
CA GLY A 100 -10.02 -13.22 0.48
C GLY A 100 -8.99 -12.78 1.51
N GLY A 101 -7.81 -12.38 1.05
CA GLY A 101 -6.75 -11.88 1.91
C GLY A 101 -7.00 -10.48 2.45
N HIS A 102 -6.28 -10.11 3.49
CA HIS A 102 -6.39 -8.79 4.09
C HIS A 102 -5.05 -8.36 4.71
N LEU A 103 -4.94 -7.07 4.99
CA LEU A 103 -3.91 -6.57 5.89
C LEU A 103 -4.43 -6.72 7.32
N MET A 104 -3.64 -7.34 8.17
CA MET A 104 -3.91 -7.37 9.61
C MET A 104 -3.15 -6.23 10.26
N ILE A 105 -3.88 -5.29 10.81
CA ILE A 105 -3.33 -4.08 11.43
C ILE A 105 -3.48 -4.19 12.93
N MET A 106 -2.38 -4.05 13.67
CA MET A 106 -2.30 -4.26 15.09
C MET A 106 -1.56 -3.12 15.78
N GLY A 107 -1.76 -2.98 17.08
CA GLY A 107 -1.02 -2.00 17.88
C GLY A 107 -1.38 -0.55 17.56
N LEU A 108 -2.62 -0.28 17.17
CA LEU A 108 -3.09 1.08 16.94
C LEU A 108 -2.99 1.92 18.21
N SER A 109 -2.61 3.18 18.08
CA SER A 109 -2.50 4.11 19.20
C SER A 109 -3.84 4.57 19.75
N GLY A 110 -4.90 4.46 18.96
CA GLY A 110 -6.25 4.86 19.33
C GLY A 110 -7.29 4.25 18.41
N PRO A 111 -8.58 4.49 18.71
CA PRO A 111 -9.67 3.99 17.88
C PRO A 111 -9.68 4.69 16.51
N LEU A 112 -10.12 3.95 15.49
CA LEU A 112 -10.35 4.46 14.14
C LEU A 112 -11.85 4.64 13.91
N LYS A 113 -12.22 5.82 13.44
CA LYS A 113 -13.60 6.20 13.14
C LYS A 113 -13.79 6.42 11.65
N ALA A 114 -14.99 6.18 11.16
CA ALA A 114 -15.33 6.48 9.76
C ALA A 114 -15.00 7.93 9.41
N GLY A 115 -14.32 8.13 8.29
CA GLY A 115 -13.82 9.43 7.86
C GLY A 115 -12.37 9.72 8.25
N ASP A 116 -11.79 8.96 9.17
CA ASP A 116 -10.36 9.04 9.49
C ASP A 116 -9.52 8.49 8.32
N THR A 117 -8.23 8.76 8.37
CA THR A 117 -7.25 8.25 7.40
C THR A 117 -6.09 7.61 8.14
N LEU A 118 -5.67 6.45 7.69
CA LEU A 118 -4.52 5.73 8.24
C LEU A 118 -3.44 5.60 7.16
N PRO A 119 -2.31 6.33 7.27
CA PRO A 119 -1.22 6.17 6.31
C PRO A 119 -0.43 4.91 6.61
N ILE A 120 -0.17 4.12 5.56
CA ILE A 120 0.67 2.92 5.63
C ILE A 120 1.67 2.98 4.48
N THR A 121 2.95 2.79 4.79
CA THR A 121 4.00 2.70 3.78
C THR A 121 4.11 1.26 3.29
N LEU A 122 3.97 1.10 1.98
CA LEU A 122 4.07 -0.17 1.27
C LEU A 122 5.47 -0.30 0.69
N LYS A 123 6.13 -1.41 0.99
CA LYS A 123 7.49 -1.72 0.52
C LYS A 123 7.45 -2.86 -0.48
N PHE A 124 8.06 -2.64 -1.64
CA PHE A 124 8.04 -3.59 -2.74
C PHE A 124 9.41 -4.26 -2.94
N ALA A 125 9.40 -5.44 -3.57
CA ALA A 125 10.60 -6.24 -3.79
C ALA A 125 11.67 -5.55 -4.65
N ASP A 126 11.28 -4.61 -5.51
CA ASP A 126 12.20 -3.81 -6.32
C ASP A 126 12.90 -2.68 -5.55
N GLY A 127 12.62 -2.56 -4.25
CA GLY A 127 13.16 -1.51 -3.39
C GLY A 127 12.33 -0.22 -3.36
N SER A 128 11.30 -0.11 -4.18
CA SER A 128 10.42 1.07 -4.17
C SER A 128 9.48 1.04 -2.96
N GLU A 129 9.05 2.22 -2.55
CA GLU A 129 8.11 2.41 -1.45
C GLU A 129 7.03 3.41 -1.86
N THR A 130 5.83 3.20 -1.36
CA THR A 130 4.70 4.11 -1.55
C THR A 130 3.92 4.22 -0.24
N THR A 131 3.63 5.44 0.19
CA THR A 131 2.73 5.64 1.33
C THR A 131 1.32 5.84 0.80
N ALA A 132 0.41 4.94 1.19
CA ALA A 132 -1.00 5.02 0.85
C ALA A 132 -1.81 5.49 2.05
N ASN A 133 -2.78 6.35 1.81
CA ASN A 133 -3.72 6.82 2.82
C ASN A 133 -4.97 5.94 2.78
N PHE A 134 -5.07 5.05 3.76
CA PHE A 134 -6.21 4.14 3.88
C PHE A 134 -7.40 4.88 4.50
N ALA A 135 -8.50 4.95 3.76
CA ALA A 135 -9.74 5.53 4.28
C ALA A 135 -10.35 4.60 5.34
N VAL A 136 -10.78 5.15 6.46
CA VAL A 136 -11.45 4.36 7.50
C VAL A 136 -12.94 4.31 7.20
N ARG A 137 -13.49 3.10 7.06
CA ARG A 137 -14.89 2.86 6.68
C ARG A 137 -15.55 1.85 7.62
N ALA A 138 -16.85 1.99 7.77
CA ALA A 138 -17.66 1.04 8.56
C ALA A 138 -17.83 -0.32 7.86
N LYS A 139 -17.74 -0.37 6.53
CA LYS A 139 -17.78 -1.58 5.69
C LYS A 139 -16.79 -1.47 4.57
#